data_d1be8aa4144a83551959ef23b7afddb7
#
_entry.id   d1be8aa4144a83551959ef23b7afddb7
#
_cell.length_a   1.000
_cell.length_b   1.000
_cell.length_c   1.000
_cell.angle_alpha   90.00
_cell.angle_beta   90.00
_cell.angle_gamma   90.00
#
_symmetry.space_group_name_H-M   'P 1'
#
loop_
_entity.id
_entity.type
_entity.pdbx_description
1 polymer ?
#
loop_
_entity_poly.entity_id
_entity_poly.type
_entity_poly.pdbx_seq_one_letter_code
_entity_poly.pdbx_strand_id
1 'polypeptide(L)'
;TSNLQRQIIFEHNQVGQSKARAAKDRLLRLNPDIRVDAVEAFLGSDNAAELVGSADLVVDCTDNFSARYLINDYCCALGKPWLFASIQKFFGQCALFTPGNACFRCLFPEPPINVEDCNSAGVIGVLPGLLGVLQANEAIKYLLGLPTPLQNHLLLVDALNLEFRSIQLTRSDNCAACANLAGAPNLPRETPPQCTLDTRDIDTREGTRLNPEDFRNRHRQGDCVLLDVRSPTERQAFHIGGQHIPLDELP
;
A
#
# COMPACT_ATOMS: atom_id res chain seq x y z
N THR A 1 -7.59 14.21 -5.08
CA THR A 1 -7.37 15.40 -4.20
C THR A 1 -6.95 15.01 -2.78
N SER A 2 -7.46 13.90 -2.23
CA SER A 2 -7.20 13.45 -0.83
C SER A 2 -5.70 13.25 -0.49
N ASN A 3 -4.85 12.99 -1.46
CA ASN A 3 -3.42 12.72 -1.26
C ASN A 3 -2.53 13.99 -1.29
N LEU A 4 -3.03 15.14 -1.77
CA LEU A 4 -2.23 16.36 -1.93
C LEU A 4 -1.65 16.89 -0.61
N GLN A 5 -2.30 16.58 0.51
CA GLN A 5 -1.82 16.98 1.84
C GLN A 5 -0.51 16.29 2.28
N ARG A 6 -0.07 15.24 1.57
CA ARG A 6 1.15 14.47 1.90
C ARG A 6 2.04 14.14 0.70
N GLN A 7 1.52 14.14 -0.50
CA GLN A 7 2.27 13.83 -1.72
C GLN A 7 2.77 15.12 -2.39
N ILE A 8 3.82 15.72 -1.81
CA ILE A 8 4.39 17.04 -2.20
C ILE A 8 4.96 17.09 -3.62
N ILE A 9 5.10 15.96 -4.29
CA ILE A 9 5.55 15.86 -5.68
C ILE A 9 4.45 16.25 -6.68
N PHE A 10 3.17 16.27 -6.25
CA PHE A 10 2.02 16.56 -7.08
C PHE A 10 1.38 17.91 -6.77
N GLU A 11 0.78 18.52 -7.78
CA GLU A 11 0.10 19.81 -7.71
C GLU A 11 -1.40 19.67 -8.02
N HIS A 12 -2.20 20.65 -7.59
CA HIS A 12 -3.66 20.62 -7.77
C HIS A 12 -4.08 20.56 -9.26
N ASN A 13 -3.35 21.24 -10.14
CA ASN A 13 -3.61 21.25 -11.59
C ASN A 13 -3.32 19.91 -12.28
N GLN A 14 -2.70 18.95 -11.58
CA GLN A 14 -2.39 17.61 -12.07
C GLN A 14 -3.44 16.56 -11.66
N VAL A 15 -4.51 16.98 -10.97
CA VAL A 15 -5.60 16.07 -10.58
C VAL A 15 -6.24 15.45 -11.84
N GLY A 16 -6.35 14.12 -11.86
CA GLY A 16 -6.83 13.35 -13.01
C GLY A 16 -5.74 12.90 -13.99
N GLN A 17 -4.51 13.39 -13.86
CA GLN A 17 -3.38 12.93 -14.64
C GLN A 17 -2.74 11.66 -14.02
N SER A 18 -1.98 10.94 -14.84
CA SER A 18 -1.16 9.81 -14.36
C SER A 18 -0.13 10.27 -13.33
N LYS A 19 -0.15 9.64 -12.14
CA LYS A 19 0.84 9.94 -11.10
C LYS A 19 2.27 9.64 -11.54
N ALA A 20 2.48 8.56 -12.28
CA ALA A 20 3.80 8.17 -12.75
C ALA A 20 4.39 9.22 -13.69
N ARG A 21 3.59 9.72 -14.64
CA ARG A 21 4.02 10.81 -15.55
C ARG A 21 4.27 12.12 -14.80
N ALA A 22 3.32 12.55 -13.97
CA ALA A 22 3.46 13.78 -13.21
C ALA A 22 4.71 13.75 -12.30
N ALA A 23 5.00 12.60 -11.67
CA ALA A 23 6.21 12.40 -10.89
C ALA A 23 7.47 12.51 -11.75
N LYS A 24 7.52 11.82 -12.92
CA LYS A 24 8.62 11.91 -13.87
C LYS A 24 8.91 13.36 -14.27
N ASP A 25 7.88 14.10 -14.69
CA ASP A 25 8.01 15.47 -15.13
C ASP A 25 8.53 16.40 -14.01
N ARG A 26 8.06 16.14 -12.78
CA ARG A 26 8.54 16.91 -11.60
C ARG A 26 10.00 16.62 -11.29
N LEU A 27 10.41 15.34 -11.29
CA LEU A 27 11.77 14.92 -10.99
C LEU A 27 12.76 15.42 -12.03
N LEU A 28 12.43 15.37 -13.31
CA LEU A 28 13.28 15.89 -14.39
C LEU A 28 13.42 17.42 -14.37
N ARG A 29 12.40 18.14 -13.86
CA ARG A 29 12.53 19.58 -13.62
C ARG A 29 13.43 19.92 -12.41
N LEU A 30 13.47 19.04 -11.41
CA LEU A 30 14.36 19.20 -10.25
C LEU A 30 15.80 18.85 -10.58
N ASN A 31 16.00 17.77 -11.32
CA ASN A 31 17.32 17.33 -11.74
C ASN A 31 17.22 16.74 -13.17
N PRO A 32 17.67 17.47 -14.20
CA PRO A 32 17.62 17.00 -15.58
C PRO A 32 18.68 15.94 -15.90
N ASP A 33 19.69 15.75 -15.06
CA ASP A 33 20.82 14.85 -15.31
C ASP A 33 20.50 13.39 -14.91
N ILE A 34 19.33 13.12 -14.33
CA ILE A 34 18.89 11.77 -14.00
C ILE A 34 17.99 11.18 -15.08
N ARG A 35 18.04 9.86 -15.22
CA ARG A 35 17.06 9.14 -16.03
C ARG A 35 15.88 8.73 -15.15
N VAL A 36 14.66 9.05 -15.59
CA VAL A 36 13.41 8.63 -14.95
C VAL A 36 12.52 7.96 -15.99
N ASP A 37 12.19 6.69 -15.76
CA ASP A 37 11.25 5.94 -16.58
C ASP A 37 9.93 5.79 -15.83
N ALA A 38 8.84 6.28 -16.40
CA ALA A 38 7.50 6.17 -15.82
C ALA A 38 6.75 5.00 -16.45
N VAL A 39 6.34 4.05 -15.64
CA VAL A 39 5.51 2.91 -16.05
C VAL A 39 4.09 3.14 -15.56
N GLU A 40 3.14 3.30 -16.47
CA GLU A 40 1.73 3.54 -16.17
C GLU A 40 0.98 2.21 -16.12
N ALA A 41 1.29 1.40 -15.13
CA ALA A 41 0.66 0.11 -14.90
C ALA A 41 0.49 -0.13 -13.41
N PHE A 42 -0.48 -0.95 -13.05
CA PHE A 42 -0.51 -1.58 -11.74
C PHE A 42 0.54 -2.67 -11.67
N LEU A 43 1.22 -2.79 -10.54
CA LEU A 43 2.13 -3.91 -10.30
C LEU A 43 1.29 -5.18 -10.14
N GLY A 44 1.52 -6.14 -11.04
CA GLY A 44 0.85 -7.44 -11.07
C GLY A 44 1.83 -8.57 -11.36
N SER A 45 1.37 -9.80 -11.34
CA SER A 45 2.18 -10.99 -11.64
C SER A 45 2.70 -11.01 -13.08
N ASP A 46 2.03 -10.30 -13.98
CA ASP A 46 2.36 -10.18 -15.39
C ASP A 46 3.58 -9.27 -15.67
N ASN A 47 3.86 -8.30 -14.79
CA ASN A 47 4.93 -7.31 -14.99
C ASN A 47 5.95 -7.24 -13.83
N ALA A 48 5.66 -7.83 -12.68
CA ALA A 48 6.52 -7.72 -11.49
C ALA A 48 7.91 -8.32 -11.72
N ALA A 49 8.03 -9.43 -12.46
CA ALA A 49 9.32 -10.05 -12.75
C ALA A 49 10.25 -9.12 -13.55
N GLU A 50 9.72 -8.42 -14.53
CA GLU A 50 10.49 -7.47 -15.35
C GLU A 50 10.88 -6.24 -14.53
N LEU A 51 9.88 -5.61 -13.84
CA LEU A 51 10.08 -4.38 -13.09
C LEU A 51 11.05 -4.56 -11.92
N VAL A 52 10.85 -5.61 -11.12
CA VAL A 52 11.75 -5.95 -9.98
C VAL A 52 13.12 -6.41 -10.48
N GLY A 53 13.15 -7.24 -11.52
CA GLY A 53 14.40 -7.79 -12.05
C GLY A 53 15.34 -6.73 -12.62
N SER A 54 14.80 -5.64 -13.19
CA SER A 54 15.58 -4.54 -13.77
C SER A 54 16.20 -3.61 -12.72
N ALA A 55 15.77 -3.67 -11.45
CA ALA A 55 16.24 -2.77 -10.41
C ALA A 55 17.38 -3.38 -9.60
N ASP A 56 18.29 -2.54 -9.09
CA ASP A 56 19.32 -2.92 -8.10
C ASP A 56 18.75 -2.90 -6.67
N LEU A 57 17.75 -2.06 -6.43
CA LEU A 57 17.02 -1.93 -5.18
C LEU A 57 15.59 -1.48 -5.48
N VAL A 58 14.62 -2.12 -4.84
CA VAL A 58 13.21 -1.73 -4.92
C VAL A 58 12.86 -0.87 -3.69
N VAL A 59 12.17 0.26 -3.92
CA VAL A 59 11.64 1.10 -2.83
C VAL A 59 10.12 1.06 -2.88
N ASP A 60 9.51 0.47 -1.84
CA ASP A 60 8.06 0.36 -1.73
C ASP A 60 7.44 1.66 -1.20
N CYS A 61 6.56 2.23 -2.01
CA CYS A 61 5.73 3.37 -1.65
C CYS A 61 4.23 3.03 -1.77
N THR A 62 3.89 1.75 -1.72
CA THR A 62 2.49 1.29 -1.82
C THR A 62 1.77 1.38 -0.48
N ASP A 63 0.45 1.38 -0.53
CA ASP A 63 -0.41 1.52 0.65
C ASP A 63 -1.27 0.28 0.94
N ASN A 64 -0.99 -0.84 0.27
CA ASN A 64 -1.75 -2.07 0.43
C ASN A 64 -0.88 -3.31 0.60
N PHE A 65 -1.40 -4.31 1.30
CA PHE A 65 -0.69 -5.55 1.60
C PHE A 65 -0.46 -6.41 0.35
N SER A 66 -1.41 -6.47 -0.58
CA SER A 66 -1.27 -7.29 -1.79
C SER A 66 -0.05 -6.90 -2.60
N ALA A 67 0.18 -5.60 -2.84
CA ALA A 67 1.37 -5.11 -3.52
C ALA A 67 2.66 -5.44 -2.73
N ARG A 68 2.64 -5.32 -1.40
CA ARG A 68 3.81 -5.64 -0.55
C ARG A 68 4.18 -7.11 -0.58
N TYR A 69 3.19 -8.01 -0.52
CA TYR A 69 3.44 -9.44 -0.66
C TYR A 69 4.00 -9.76 -2.05
N LEU A 70 3.45 -9.15 -3.10
CA LEU A 70 3.93 -9.33 -4.45
C LEU A 70 5.39 -8.86 -4.60
N ILE A 71 5.70 -7.64 -4.14
CA ILE A 71 7.07 -7.09 -4.13
C ILE A 71 8.01 -8.04 -3.37
N ASN A 72 7.63 -8.45 -2.15
CA ASN A 72 8.44 -9.36 -1.34
C ASN A 72 8.76 -10.66 -2.07
N ASP A 73 7.72 -11.30 -2.63
CA ASP A 73 7.86 -12.63 -3.23
C ASP A 73 8.75 -12.59 -4.47
N TYR A 74 8.58 -11.56 -5.32
CA TYR A 74 9.45 -11.36 -6.48
C TYR A 74 10.87 -10.93 -6.07
N CYS A 75 11.03 -10.08 -5.06
CA CYS A 75 12.35 -9.72 -4.55
C CYS A 75 13.08 -10.94 -3.95
N CYS A 76 12.38 -11.79 -3.21
CA CYS A 76 12.95 -13.07 -2.71
C CYS A 76 13.36 -13.98 -3.89
N ALA A 77 12.46 -14.20 -4.85
CA ALA A 77 12.70 -15.09 -5.98
C ALA A 77 13.84 -14.62 -6.89
N LEU A 78 13.99 -13.32 -7.09
CA LEU A 78 14.99 -12.71 -7.97
C LEU A 78 16.27 -12.26 -7.23
N GLY A 79 16.36 -12.51 -5.91
CA GLY A 79 17.51 -12.10 -5.11
C GLY A 79 17.71 -10.60 -5.05
N LYS A 80 16.62 -9.80 -5.05
CA LYS A 80 16.66 -8.34 -5.01
C LYS A 80 16.40 -7.80 -3.60
N PRO A 81 17.14 -6.78 -3.15
CA PRO A 81 16.83 -6.06 -1.93
C PRO A 81 15.64 -5.14 -2.14
N TRP A 82 14.90 -4.88 -1.05
CA TRP A 82 13.83 -3.88 -1.10
C TRP A 82 13.63 -3.17 0.23
N LEU A 83 13.30 -1.90 0.14
CA LEU A 83 12.98 -1.03 1.26
C LEU A 83 11.46 -0.94 1.43
N PHE A 84 11.02 -1.44 2.55
CA PHE A 84 9.63 -1.37 3.00
C PHE A 84 9.39 -0.13 3.84
N ALA A 85 8.26 0.53 3.64
CA ALA A 85 7.69 1.46 4.61
C ALA A 85 6.17 1.33 4.66
N SER A 86 5.60 1.55 5.84
CA SER A 86 4.16 1.69 6.03
C SER A 86 3.84 2.76 7.06
N ILE A 87 2.66 3.34 6.95
CA ILE A 87 2.18 4.40 7.82
C ILE A 87 0.73 4.17 8.19
N GLN A 88 0.37 4.49 9.41
CA GLN A 88 -1.00 4.49 9.90
C GLN A 88 -1.16 5.52 11.03
N LYS A 89 -2.07 6.48 10.87
CA LYS A 89 -2.28 7.56 11.84
C LYS A 89 -0.97 8.31 12.15
N PHE A 90 -0.38 8.09 13.31
CA PHE A 90 0.90 8.65 13.77
C PHE A 90 2.03 7.64 13.78
N PHE A 91 1.76 6.38 13.39
CA PHE A 91 2.74 5.30 13.45
C PHE A 91 3.32 5.00 12.07
N GLY A 92 4.61 4.78 12.05
CA GLY A 92 5.35 4.40 10.86
C GLY A 92 6.23 3.17 11.08
N GLN A 93 6.50 2.45 10.01
CA GLN A 93 7.40 1.30 9.99
C GLN A 93 8.30 1.38 8.77
N CYS A 94 9.56 1.00 8.94
CA CYS A 94 10.53 0.93 7.83
C CYS A 94 11.51 -0.21 8.05
N ALA A 95 11.85 -0.95 6.99
CA ALA A 95 12.84 -2.03 7.03
C ALA A 95 13.53 -2.18 5.68
N LEU A 96 14.78 -2.64 5.69
CA LEU A 96 15.49 -3.09 4.50
C LEU A 96 15.54 -4.63 4.49
N PHE A 97 14.81 -5.23 3.59
CA PHE A 97 14.85 -6.66 3.35
C PHE A 97 15.93 -6.98 2.29
N THR A 98 16.81 -7.91 2.61
CA THR A 98 17.92 -8.32 1.73
C THR A 98 17.95 -9.83 1.55
N PRO A 99 18.43 -10.32 0.41
CA PRO A 99 18.54 -11.76 0.15
C PRO A 99 19.30 -12.49 1.26
N GLY A 100 18.81 -13.68 1.63
CA GLY A 100 19.42 -14.51 2.67
C GLY A 100 19.01 -14.17 4.11
N ASN A 101 18.36 -13.04 4.32
CA ASN A 101 17.89 -12.57 5.62
C ASN A 101 16.37 -12.73 5.78
N ALA A 102 15.80 -12.25 6.90
CA ALA A 102 14.37 -12.22 7.11
C ALA A 102 13.69 -11.42 5.98
N CYS A 103 12.54 -11.87 5.50
CA CYS A 103 11.72 -11.18 4.51
C CYS A 103 10.41 -10.70 5.12
N PHE A 104 9.60 -9.99 4.34
CA PHE A 104 8.31 -9.47 4.80
C PHE A 104 7.37 -10.58 5.29
N ARG A 105 7.38 -11.78 4.65
CA ARG A 105 6.60 -12.93 5.12
C ARG A 105 7.14 -13.57 6.40
N CYS A 106 8.40 -13.32 6.78
CA CYS A 106 8.88 -13.70 8.11
C CYS A 106 8.25 -12.83 9.20
N LEU A 107 7.95 -11.56 8.89
CA LEU A 107 7.33 -10.61 9.79
C LEU A 107 5.79 -10.73 9.78
N PHE A 108 5.21 -10.87 8.58
CA PHE A 108 3.77 -11.01 8.35
C PHE A 108 3.52 -12.27 7.50
N PRO A 109 3.42 -13.48 8.13
CA PRO A 109 3.24 -14.73 7.39
C PRO A 109 1.97 -14.75 6.54
N GLU A 110 0.89 -14.18 7.07
CA GLU A 110 -0.42 -14.09 6.43
C GLU A 110 -0.89 -12.63 6.40
N PRO A 111 -1.66 -12.23 5.38
CA PRO A 111 -2.28 -10.92 5.36
C PRO A 111 -3.16 -10.71 6.59
N PRO A 112 -3.02 -9.60 7.31
CA PRO A 112 -3.89 -9.33 8.44
C PRO A 112 -5.34 -9.16 7.98
N ILE A 113 -6.26 -9.79 8.71
CA ILE A 113 -7.70 -9.71 8.48
C ILE A 113 -8.19 -8.38 9.07
N ASN A 114 -9.01 -7.63 8.32
CA ASN A 114 -9.61 -6.36 8.77
C ASN A 114 -8.62 -5.21 9.04
N VAL A 115 -7.68 -4.98 8.14
CA VAL A 115 -6.85 -3.77 8.21
C VAL A 115 -7.67 -2.57 7.76
N GLU A 116 -7.86 -1.59 8.63
CA GLU A 116 -8.37 -0.29 8.23
C GLU A 116 -7.48 0.28 7.12
N ASP A 117 -8.08 0.61 6.00
CA ASP A 117 -7.42 1.29 4.89
C ASP A 117 -6.84 2.64 5.37
N CYS A 118 -5.66 3.02 4.88
CA CYS A 118 -5.03 4.30 5.19
C CYS A 118 -5.92 5.52 4.88
N ASN A 119 -6.92 5.35 4.02
CA ASN A 119 -7.88 6.41 3.71
C ASN A 119 -8.97 6.53 4.78
N SER A 120 -9.37 5.44 5.42
CA SER A 120 -10.38 5.42 6.49
C SER A 120 -9.77 5.79 7.85
N ALA A 121 -8.55 5.31 8.14
CA ALA A 121 -7.87 5.58 9.41
C ALA A 121 -7.28 6.99 9.53
N GLY A 122 -7.06 7.67 8.40
CA GLY A 122 -6.33 8.94 8.33
C GLY A 122 -4.83 8.78 8.56
N VAL A 123 -4.04 9.77 8.11
CA VAL A 123 -2.58 9.82 8.27
C VAL A 123 -2.16 11.26 8.45
N ILE A 124 -1.27 11.52 9.43
CA ILE A 124 -0.65 12.82 9.55
C ILE A 124 0.28 13.09 8.37
N GLY A 125 0.09 14.22 7.66
CA GLY A 125 0.72 14.48 6.37
C GLY A 125 2.26 14.53 6.37
N VAL A 126 2.90 14.80 7.51
CA VAL A 126 4.37 14.85 7.64
C VAL A 126 5.02 13.48 7.77
N LEU A 127 4.30 12.46 8.23
CA LEU A 127 4.86 11.12 8.49
C LEU A 127 5.34 10.41 7.21
N PRO A 128 4.62 10.45 6.06
CA PRO A 128 5.15 9.92 4.81
C PRO A 128 6.46 10.59 4.36
N GLY A 129 6.59 11.90 4.60
CA GLY A 129 7.83 12.64 4.33
C GLY A 129 8.99 12.13 5.17
N LEU A 130 8.77 11.95 6.48
CA LEU A 130 9.77 11.40 7.40
C LEU A 130 10.22 10.00 6.96
N LEU A 131 9.26 9.09 6.72
CA LEU A 131 9.57 7.71 6.30
C LEU A 131 10.24 7.68 4.93
N GLY A 132 9.79 8.49 3.98
CA GLY A 132 10.39 8.58 2.65
C GLY A 132 11.85 9.07 2.69
N VAL A 133 12.18 10.02 3.57
CA VAL A 133 13.58 10.47 3.78
C VAL A 133 14.43 9.37 4.40
N LEU A 134 13.88 8.59 5.36
CA LEU A 134 14.58 7.45 5.94
C LEU A 134 14.81 6.35 4.89
N GLN A 135 13.81 6.01 4.06
CA GLN A 135 13.99 5.08 2.95
C GLN A 135 15.06 5.57 1.97
N ALA A 136 15.03 6.83 1.57
CA ALA A 136 16.02 7.39 0.65
C ALA A 136 17.44 7.32 1.23
N ASN A 137 17.61 7.66 2.51
CA ASN A 137 18.89 7.55 3.20
C ASN A 137 19.45 6.13 3.22
N GLU A 138 18.62 5.13 3.56
CA GLU A 138 19.02 3.74 3.57
C GLU A 138 19.28 3.19 2.15
N ALA A 139 18.49 3.64 1.15
CA ALA A 139 18.72 3.29 -0.25
C ALA A 139 20.10 3.77 -0.73
N ILE A 140 20.44 5.02 -0.47
CA ILE A 140 21.73 5.60 -0.84
C ILE A 140 22.88 4.85 -0.15
N LYS A 141 22.78 4.61 1.15
CA LYS A 141 23.81 3.87 1.88
C LYS A 141 23.98 2.45 1.35
N TYR A 142 22.88 1.74 1.11
CA TYR A 142 22.93 0.39 0.56
C TYR A 142 23.62 0.34 -0.80
N LEU A 143 23.25 1.24 -1.72
CA LEU A 143 23.83 1.30 -3.07
C LEU A 143 25.33 1.72 -3.06
N LEU A 144 25.75 2.46 -2.03
CA LEU A 144 27.16 2.81 -1.80
C LEU A 144 27.95 1.76 -1.02
N GLY A 145 27.34 0.64 -0.62
CA GLY A 145 28.00 -0.38 0.20
C GLY A 145 28.32 0.07 1.62
N LEU A 146 27.62 1.08 2.13
CA LEU A 146 27.80 1.57 3.50
C LEU A 146 26.92 0.78 4.49
N PRO A 147 27.23 0.81 5.80
CA PRO A 147 26.40 0.17 6.82
C PRO A 147 24.97 0.69 6.81
N THR A 148 24.02 -0.24 6.78
CA THR A 148 22.56 0.04 6.74
C THR A 148 21.90 -0.53 8.00
N PRO A 149 21.65 0.29 9.05
CA PRO A 149 21.04 -0.18 10.30
C PRO A 149 19.65 -0.81 10.16
N LEU A 150 18.92 -0.52 9.07
CA LEU A 150 17.62 -1.13 8.79
C LEU A 150 17.72 -2.55 8.18
N GLN A 151 18.92 -3.01 7.81
CA GLN A 151 19.10 -4.38 7.36
C GLN A 151 18.85 -5.34 8.52
N ASN A 152 17.93 -6.29 8.35
CA ASN A 152 17.45 -7.19 9.42
C ASN A 152 16.81 -6.51 10.64
N HIS A 153 16.42 -5.28 10.51
CA HIS A 153 15.72 -4.56 11.58
C HIS A 153 14.46 -3.88 11.04
N LEU A 154 13.42 -3.89 11.88
CA LEU A 154 12.22 -3.11 11.69
C LEU A 154 12.34 -1.87 12.57
N LEU A 155 12.39 -0.70 11.95
CA LEU A 155 12.24 0.58 12.64
C LEU A 155 10.76 0.85 12.85
N LEU A 156 10.36 1.05 14.09
CA LEU A 156 9.05 1.58 14.49
C LEU A 156 9.20 3.06 14.81
N VAL A 157 8.32 3.87 14.25
CA VAL A 157 8.28 5.33 14.44
C VAL A 157 6.93 5.68 15.05
N ASP A 158 6.94 6.23 16.25
CA ASP A 158 5.79 6.88 16.88
C ASP A 158 5.98 8.39 16.76
N ALA A 159 5.32 9.00 15.78
CA ALA A 159 5.44 10.43 15.53
C ALA A 159 4.66 11.27 16.55
N LEU A 160 3.72 10.67 17.32
CA LEU A 160 2.99 11.38 18.37
C LEU A 160 3.89 11.64 19.57
N ASN A 161 4.66 10.61 19.98
CA ASN A 161 5.56 10.68 21.13
C ASN A 161 7.02 10.96 20.75
N LEU A 162 7.30 11.04 19.46
CA LEU A 162 8.64 11.21 18.89
C LEU A 162 9.61 10.09 19.31
N GLU A 163 9.10 8.85 19.34
CA GLU A 163 9.87 7.65 19.69
C GLU A 163 10.27 6.86 18.45
N PHE A 164 11.51 6.36 18.48
CA PHE A 164 12.08 5.49 17.46
C PHE A 164 12.58 4.22 18.12
N ARG A 165 12.04 3.06 17.69
CA ARG A 165 12.43 1.75 18.22
C ARG A 165 12.86 0.84 17.09
N SER A 166 14.02 0.19 17.25
CA SER A 166 14.53 -0.80 16.32
C SER A 166 14.31 -2.21 16.88
N ILE A 167 13.71 -3.09 16.08
CA ILE A 167 13.45 -4.49 16.45
C ILE A 167 14.21 -5.36 15.46
N GLN A 168 15.06 -6.26 15.97
CA GLN A 168 15.76 -7.23 15.13
C GLN A 168 14.79 -8.23 14.52
N LEU A 169 14.90 -8.45 13.21
CA LEU A 169 14.10 -9.43 12.48
C LEU A 169 14.83 -10.77 12.44
N THR A 170 14.08 -11.85 12.64
CA THR A 170 14.61 -13.22 12.55
C THR A 170 13.99 -13.92 11.35
N ARG A 171 14.84 -14.50 10.51
CA ARG A 171 14.40 -15.33 9.39
C ARG A 171 13.71 -16.59 9.91
N SER A 172 12.57 -16.92 9.32
CA SER A 172 11.88 -18.18 9.61
C SER A 172 12.35 -19.28 8.66
N ASP A 173 12.75 -20.42 9.20
CA ASP A 173 13.19 -21.58 8.42
C ASP A 173 12.07 -22.19 7.57
N ASN A 174 10.82 -21.96 7.95
CA ASN A 174 9.62 -22.44 7.25
C ASN A 174 8.92 -21.32 6.44
N CYS A 175 9.61 -20.21 6.17
CA CYS A 175 9.00 -19.12 5.41
C CYS A 175 8.67 -19.52 3.98
N ALA A 176 7.43 -19.31 3.55
CA ALA A 176 6.96 -19.68 2.22
C ALA A 176 7.71 -18.96 1.08
N ALA A 177 8.26 -17.76 1.34
CA ALA A 177 8.96 -16.97 0.33
C ALA A 177 10.47 -17.14 0.35
N CYS A 178 11.12 -17.03 1.53
CA CYS A 178 12.59 -16.98 1.60
C CYS A 178 13.26 -18.28 2.05
N ALA A 179 12.53 -19.30 2.55
CA ALA A 179 13.14 -20.55 2.98
C ALA A 179 13.65 -21.42 1.81
N ASN A 180 12.99 -21.38 0.66
CA ASN A 180 13.21 -22.29 -0.48
C ASN A 180 14.02 -21.66 -1.62
N LEU A 181 14.95 -20.75 -1.35
CA LEU A 181 15.77 -20.07 -2.37
C LEU A 181 16.79 -21.00 -3.10
N ALA A 182 16.85 -22.28 -2.77
CA ALA A 182 17.79 -23.25 -3.35
C ALA A 182 17.32 -23.92 -4.66
N GLY A 183 16.16 -23.56 -5.19
CA GLY A 183 15.59 -24.07 -6.45
C GLY A 183 15.19 -22.94 -7.41
N ALA A 184 14.84 -23.31 -8.66
CA ALA A 184 14.34 -22.35 -9.65
C ALA A 184 13.26 -21.42 -9.00
N PRO A 185 13.27 -20.12 -9.31
CA PRO A 185 12.37 -19.18 -8.66
C PRO A 185 10.92 -19.65 -8.85
N ASN A 186 10.30 -20.09 -7.77
CA ASN A 186 8.89 -20.38 -7.75
C ASN A 186 8.21 -19.00 -7.77
N LEU A 187 8.04 -18.46 -8.98
CA LEU A 187 7.35 -17.18 -9.15
C LEU A 187 5.96 -17.29 -8.53
N PRO A 188 5.56 -16.32 -7.72
CA PRO A 188 4.28 -16.36 -7.03
C PRO A 188 3.15 -16.57 -8.04
N ARG A 189 2.35 -17.60 -7.81
CA ARG A 189 1.04 -17.70 -8.45
C ARG A 189 0.18 -16.59 -7.86
N GLU A 190 -0.64 -15.98 -8.71
CA GLU A 190 -1.51 -14.85 -8.36
C GLU A 190 -2.10 -15.00 -6.95
N THR A 191 -1.71 -14.10 -6.06
CA THR A 191 -2.50 -13.86 -4.86
C THR A 191 -3.70 -13.04 -5.31
N PRO A 192 -4.93 -13.52 -5.15
CA PRO A 192 -6.08 -12.72 -5.52
C PRO A 192 -6.00 -11.37 -4.82
N PRO A 193 -6.29 -10.27 -5.51
CA PRO A 193 -6.27 -8.93 -4.92
C PRO A 193 -7.28 -8.89 -3.77
N GLN A 194 -6.77 -8.81 -2.53
CA GLN A 194 -7.60 -8.74 -1.32
C GLN A 194 -8.21 -7.36 -1.05
N CYS A 195 -8.27 -6.50 -2.04
CA CYS A 195 -8.95 -5.20 -1.94
C CYS A 195 -9.68 -4.81 -3.24
N THR A 196 -10.13 -5.76 -4.00
CA THR A 196 -11.36 -5.57 -4.74
C THR A 196 -12.46 -6.20 -3.88
N LEU A 197 -13.41 -5.42 -3.43
CA LEU A 197 -14.75 -5.95 -3.24
C LEU A 197 -14.99 -6.80 -4.49
N ASP A 198 -14.91 -8.12 -4.31
CA ASP A 198 -15.17 -9.05 -5.40
C ASP A 198 -16.65 -8.92 -5.72
N THR A 199 -16.94 -8.02 -6.68
CA THR A 199 -18.31 -7.84 -7.18
C THR A 199 -18.75 -9.06 -7.99
N ARG A 200 -17.99 -10.19 -7.93
CA ARG A 200 -18.28 -11.42 -8.65
C ARG A 200 -18.97 -12.52 -7.83
N ASP A 201 -18.95 -12.41 -6.50
CA ASP A 201 -19.70 -13.32 -5.61
C ASP A 201 -20.93 -12.69 -4.96
N ILE A 202 -21.27 -11.47 -5.31
CA ILE A 202 -22.63 -10.99 -5.13
C ILE A 202 -23.42 -11.65 -6.25
N ASP A 203 -24.19 -12.68 -5.89
CA ASP A 203 -25.25 -13.26 -6.71
C ASP A 203 -25.87 -12.14 -7.57
N THR A 204 -25.59 -12.17 -8.87
CA THR A 204 -25.99 -11.15 -9.82
C THR A 204 -27.49 -11.22 -10.06
N ARG A 205 -28.27 -10.95 -9.05
CA ARG A 205 -29.54 -10.26 -9.23
C ARG A 205 -29.15 -8.83 -9.55
N GLU A 206 -29.30 -8.45 -10.81
CA GLU A 206 -28.94 -7.17 -11.41
C GLU A 206 -29.21 -5.99 -10.48
N GLY A 207 -28.23 -5.64 -9.64
CA GLY A 207 -28.26 -4.44 -8.83
C GLY A 207 -27.94 -3.26 -9.72
N THR A 208 -28.95 -2.54 -10.17
CA THR A 208 -28.81 -1.32 -10.97
C THR A 208 -28.10 -0.27 -10.13
N ARG A 209 -26.87 0.14 -10.50
CA ARG A 209 -26.24 1.32 -9.90
C ARG A 209 -27.03 2.54 -10.30
N LEU A 210 -27.61 3.23 -9.32
CA LEU A 210 -28.31 4.48 -9.51
C LEU A 210 -27.32 5.64 -9.38
N ASN A 211 -27.41 6.62 -10.28
CA ASN A 211 -26.75 7.89 -10.05
C ASN A 211 -27.49 8.68 -8.93
N PRO A 212 -26.86 9.71 -8.33
CA PRO A 212 -27.47 10.45 -7.21
C PRO A 212 -28.80 11.12 -7.52
N GLU A 213 -29.06 11.45 -8.78
CA GLU A 213 -30.29 12.13 -9.23
C GLU A 213 -31.43 11.15 -9.37
N ASP A 214 -31.20 10.00 -9.99
CA ASP A 214 -32.16 8.89 -10.10
C ASP A 214 -32.51 8.31 -8.72
N PHE A 215 -31.51 8.19 -7.82
CA PHE A 215 -31.77 7.79 -6.44
C PHE A 215 -32.70 8.77 -5.73
N ARG A 216 -32.46 10.09 -5.82
CA ARG A 216 -33.32 11.12 -5.21
C ARG A 216 -34.77 11.04 -5.70
N ASN A 217 -34.94 10.81 -6.99
CA ASN A 217 -36.27 10.70 -7.61
C ASN A 217 -36.99 9.46 -7.11
N ARG A 218 -36.36 8.29 -7.12
CA ARG A 218 -36.94 7.03 -6.62
C ARG A 218 -37.23 7.09 -5.13
N HIS A 219 -36.34 7.67 -4.34
CA HIS A 219 -36.54 7.81 -2.90
C HIS A 219 -37.73 8.70 -2.55
N ARG A 220 -37.94 9.79 -3.29
CA ARG A 220 -39.13 10.67 -3.15
C ARG A 220 -40.42 9.98 -3.54
N GLN A 221 -40.36 9.03 -4.46
CA GLN A 221 -41.50 8.22 -4.92
C GLN A 221 -41.78 7.05 -4.00
N GLY A 222 -40.92 6.75 -3.04
CA GLY A 222 -41.05 5.59 -2.13
C GLY A 222 -40.61 4.27 -2.75
N ASP A 223 -39.98 4.28 -3.93
CA ASP A 223 -39.58 3.09 -4.67
C ASP A 223 -38.24 2.48 -4.21
N CYS A 224 -37.55 3.13 -3.27
CA CYS A 224 -36.34 2.60 -2.68
C CYS A 224 -36.14 3.03 -1.21
N VAL A 225 -35.48 2.19 -0.45
CA VAL A 225 -35.10 2.44 0.94
C VAL A 225 -33.61 2.77 0.99
N LEU A 226 -33.24 3.81 1.71
CA LEU A 226 -31.87 4.12 2.00
C LEU A 226 -31.45 3.34 3.26
N LEU A 227 -30.49 2.42 3.10
CA LEU A 227 -29.89 1.69 4.20
C LEU A 227 -28.45 2.22 4.42
N ASP A 228 -28.19 2.73 5.62
CA ASP A 228 -26.87 3.15 6.05
C ASP A 228 -26.23 2.02 6.87
N VAL A 229 -25.22 1.36 6.29
CA VAL A 229 -24.54 0.21 6.88
C VAL A 229 -23.24 0.56 7.60
N ARG A 230 -22.93 1.87 7.73
CA ARG A 230 -21.72 2.34 8.38
C ARG A 230 -21.79 2.16 9.90
N SER A 231 -20.64 2.24 10.56
CA SER A 231 -20.59 2.20 12.02
C SER A 231 -21.36 3.36 12.65
N PRO A 232 -21.83 3.22 13.92
CA PRO A 232 -22.52 4.31 14.63
C PRO A 232 -21.72 5.61 14.68
N THR A 233 -20.39 5.52 14.83
CA THR A 233 -19.49 6.68 14.89
C THR A 233 -19.43 7.44 13.55
N GLU A 234 -19.35 6.71 12.44
CA GLU A 234 -19.34 7.33 11.09
C GLU A 234 -20.67 7.99 10.78
N ARG A 235 -21.78 7.34 11.17
CA ARG A 235 -23.12 7.92 10.98
C ARG A 235 -23.29 9.19 11.81
N GLN A 236 -22.80 9.23 13.04
CA GLN A 236 -22.88 10.39 13.92
C GLN A 236 -22.10 11.60 13.34
N ALA A 237 -20.97 11.33 12.67
CA ALA A 237 -20.18 12.39 12.04
C ALA A 237 -20.90 13.04 10.85
N PHE A 238 -21.59 12.24 10.03
CA PHE A 238 -22.38 12.74 8.89
C PHE A 238 -23.35 11.67 8.38
N HIS A 239 -24.62 12.01 8.16
CA HIS A 239 -25.58 11.13 7.50
C HIS A 239 -26.60 11.93 6.67
N ILE A 240 -27.18 11.27 5.67
CA ILE A 240 -28.22 11.81 4.76
C ILE A 240 -29.62 11.24 5.09
N GLY A 241 -29.79 10.63 6.26
CA GLY A 241 -31.01 9.93 6.67
C GLY A 241 -30.97 8.43 6.38
N GLY A 242 -32.12 7.80 6.32
CA GLY A 242 -32.27 6.37 6.06
C GLY A 242 -32.27 5.49 7.30
N GLN A 243 -32.53 4.19 7.08
CA GLN A 243 -32.47 3.18 8.13
C GLN A 243 -30.98 2.84 8.42
N HIS A 244 -30.63 2.78 9.69
CA HIS A 244 -29.28 2.43 10.11
C HIS A 244 -29.25 0.98 10.60
N ILE A 245 -28.48 0.15 9.93
CA ILE A 245 -28.13 -1.19 10.38
C ILE A 245 -26.64 -1.37 10.05
N PRO A 246 -25.73 -1.30 11.07
CA PRO A 246 -24.31 -1.56 10.86
C PRO A 246 -24.05 -2.86 10.12
N LEU A 247 -22.96 -2.93 9.36
CA LEU A 247 -22.67 -4.08 8.50
C LEU A 247 -22.54 -5.40 9.27
N ASP A 248 -22.05 -5.32 10.50
CA ASP A 248 -21.91 -6.44 11.45
C ASP A 248 -23.23 -6.87 12.11
N GLU A 249 -24.30 -6.09 11.95
CA GLU A 249 -25.65 -6.37 12.45
C GLU A 249 -26.62 -6.82 11.33
N LEU A 250 -26.14 -6.87 10.08
CA LEU A 250 -26.95 -7.37 8.97
C LEU A 250 -27.16 -8.89 9.10
N PRO A 251 -28.39 -9.40 8.87
CA PRO A 251 -28.70 -10.82 8.98
C PRO A 251 -28.03 -11.68 7.91
#